data_8fd1c4a1f8b52379d9b1ebf9278890f4
#
_entry.id   8fd1c4a1f8b52379d9b1ebf9278890f4
#
_cell.length_a   1.000
_cell.length_b   1.000
_cell.length_c   1.000
_cell.angle_alpha   90.00
_cell.angle_beta   90.00
_cell.angle_gamma   90.00
#
_symmetry.space_group_name_H-M   'P 1'
#
loop_
_entity.id
_entity.type
_entity.pdbx_description
1 polymer ?
#
loop_
_entity_poly.entity_id
_entity_poly.type
_entity_poly.pdbx_seq_one_letter_code
_entity_poly.pdbx_strand_id
1 'polypeptide(L)'
;MQEINKKSKGILKDKLKIKVNSNDNPYPSADSQQKQLQPRRLTSYFIVLIDSGSITYKLDLQDITISEGGLLFAMPNQIFVPPVKTDDLKYFKVLFDENTLALLPQRFSFLVNPLNSQTITLDNAARERVRKVFEILNQILYTDKQLTDSEIILAYLNLLLSELNSAYFKNEPVTILNTNLSKFVEFKLMVETQLTEQPSINTIAEKLALTTNSLYRLVKEYSGTSPKDFVTNRLMIEAQRKLRYSNLSVKELAYELGFNDPDYFSRLFKKSTGKSVSDFLHSQDLSGK
;
A
#
# COMPACT_ATOMS: atom_id res chain seq x y z
N MET A 1 -32.99 8.77 -11.83
CA MET A 1 -32.13 7.68 -11.31
C MET A 1 -30.91 7.37 -12.21
N GLN A 2 -31.00 7.46 -13.53
CA GLN A 2 -29.85 7.16 -14.44
C GLN A 2 -28.77 8.26 -14.47
N GLU A 3 -29.08 9.53 -14.22
CA GLU A 3 -28.09 10.62 -14.21
C GLU A 3 -27.26 10.69 -12.91
N ILE A 4 -27.82 10.28 -11.78
CA ILE A 4 -27.10 10.25 -10.50
C ILE A 4 -26.04 9.13 -10.52
N ASN A 5 -26.35 8.02 -11.20
CA ASN A 5 -25.41 6.88 -11.34
C ASN A 5 -24.23 7.19 -12.29
N LYS A 6 -24.41 8.08 -13.28
CA LYS A 6 -23.32 8.49 -14.19
C LYS A 6 -22.32 9.45 -13.52
N LYS A 7 -22.78 10.34 -12.64
CA LYS A 7 -21.92 11.27 -11.90
C LYS A 7 -21.08 10.56 -10.83
N SER A 8 -21.65 9.58 -10.13
CA SER A 8 -20.91 8.80 -9.13
C SER A 8 -19.85 7.89 -9.75
N LYS A 9 -20.08 7.33 -10.95
CA LYS A 9 -19.12 6.50 -11.67
C LYS A 9 -17.89 7.28 -12.19
N GLY A 10 -18.06 8.53 -12.65
CA GLY A 10 -16.94 9.40 -13.06
C GLY A 10 -16.04 9.81 -11.88
N ILE A 11 -16.62 10.07 -10.74
CA ILE A 11 -15.90 10.52 -9.53
C ILE A 11 -15.00 9.43 -8.93
N LEU A 12 -15.30 8.13 -9.11
CA LEU A 12 -14.46 7.05 -8.62
C LEU A 12 -13.20 6.82 -9.48
N LYS A 13 -13.25 7.07 -10.79
CA LYS A 13 -12.11 6.87 -11.70
C LYS A 13 -10.96 7.84 -11.40
N ASP A 14 -11.26 9.09 -11.05
CA ASP A 14 -10.27 10.09 -10.64
C ASP A 14 -9.63 9.81 -9.27
N LYS A 15 -10.17 8.83 -8.52
CA LYS A 15 -9.74 8.47 -7.17
C LYS A 15 -8.79 7.27 -7.11
N LEU A 16 -8.78 6.39 -8.12
CA LEU A 16 -7.91 5.22 -8.14
C LEU A 16 -6.50 5.61 -8.53
N LYS A 17 -5.55 5.39 -7.64
CA LYS A 17 -4.12 5.54 -7.93
C LYS A 17 -3.51 4.18 -8.22
N ILE A 18 -3.85 3.65 -9.38
CA ILE A 18 -3.27 2.41 -9.89
C ILE A 18 -2.52 2.67 -11.20
N LYS A 19 -1.36 2.07 -11.34
CA LYS A 19 -0.51 2.13 -12.53
C LYS A 19 0.03 0.75 -12.82
N VAL A 20 -0.05 0.35 -14.09
CA VAL A 20 0.53 -0.91 -14.58
C VAL A 20 1.59 -0.57 -15.63
N ASN A 21 2.68 -1.29 -15.65
CA ASN A 21 3.75 -1.13 -16.62
C ASN A 21 4.25 -2.50 -17.07
N SER A 22 4.66 -2.57 -18.31
CA SER A 22 5.38 -3.68 -18.91
C SER A 22 6.49 -3.15 -19.80
N ASN A 23 7.23 -4.04 -20.44
CA ASN A 23 8.19 -3.64 -21.47
C ASN A 23 7.50 -2.96 -22.66
N ASP A 24 6.28 -3.39 -23.01
CA ASP A 24 5.52 -2.86 -24.14
C ASP A 24 4.92 -1.48 -23.84
N ASN A 25 4.80 -1.12 -22.56
CA ASN A 25 4.33 0.19 -22.12
C ASN A 25 5.22 0.72 -20.99
N PRO A 26 6.48 1.09 -21.27
CA PRO A 26 7.38 1.66 -20.28
C PRO A 26 6.91 3.08 -19.89
N TYR A 27 7.15 3.46 -18.64
CA TYR A 27 6.91 4.84 -18.19
C TYR A 27 7.69 5.84 -19.02
N PRO A 28 7.12 7.04 -19.31
CA PRO A 28 7.73 7.98 -20.26
C PRO A 28 9.05 8.56 -19.78
N SER A 29 9.90 8.77 -20.77
CA SER A 29 11.02 9.70 -20.96
C SER A 29 12.34 9.52 -20.20
N ALA A 30 13.40 9.62 -21.01
CA ALA A 30 14.81 9.56 -20.65
C ALA A 30 15.27 10.59 -19.60
N ASP A 31 14.63 11.75 -19.50
CA ASP A 31 14.95 12.79 -18.52
C ASP A 31 14.65 12.41 -17.06
N SER A 32 13.85 11.37 -16.86
CA SER A 32 13.56 10.85 -15.55
C SER A 32 14.52 9.75 -15.09
N GLN A 33 15.40 9.22 -15.95
CA GLN A 33 16.22 8.05 -15.63
C GLN A 33 17.25 8.34 -14.52
N GLN A 34 17.94 9.47 -14.53
CA GLN A 34 18.92 9.78 -13.48
C GLN A 34 18.28 10.07 -12.12
N LYS A 35 17.10 10.73 -12.09
CA LYS A 35 16.34 10.93 -10.85
C LYS A 35 15.71 9.63 -10.33
N GLN A 36 15.51 8.63 -11.18
CA GLN A 36 14.90 7.35 -10.82
C GLN A 36 15.86 6.41 -10.09
N LEU A 37 17.19 6.55 -10.25
CA LEU A 37 18.19 5.68 -9.62
C LEU A 37 18.49 6.03 -8.16
N GLN A 38 17.93 7.12 -7.62
CA GLN A 38 18.17 7.50 -6.24
C GLN A 38 17.28 6.70 -5.26
N PRO A 39 17.80 6.36 -4.08
CA PRO A 39 17.00 5.77 -3.00
C PRO A 39 15.80 6.66 -2.69
N ARG A 40 14.62 6.05 -2.65
CA ARG A 40 13.38 6.77 -2.32
C ARG A 40 12.47 5.95 -1.42
N ARG A 41 11.74 6.64 -0.57
CA ARG A 41 10.69 5.99 0.22
C ARG A 41 9.46 5.75 -0.66
N LEU A 42 8.98 4.52 -0.69
CA LEU A 42 7.77 4.17 -1.41
C LEU A 42 6.54 4.82 -0.76
N THR A 43 5.66 5.37 -1.57
CA THR A 43 4.36 5.91 -1.16
C THR A 43 3.19 4.98 -1.54
N SER A 44 3.49 3.91 -2.25
CA SER A 44 2.51 2.97 -2.81
C SER A 44 3.02 1.55 -2.66
N TYR A 45 2.12 0.59 -2.67
CA TYR A 45 2.47 -0.80 -2.89
C TYR A 45 3.05 -0.96 -4.28
N PHE A 46 4.03 -1.80 -4.40
CA PHE A 46 4.74 -2.11 -5.62
C PHE A 46 4.81 -3.63 -5.76
N ILE A 47 4.35 -4.15 -6.88
CA ILE A 47 4.43 -5.58 -7.19
C ILE A 47 5.03 -5.70 -8.58
N VAL A 48 6.04 -6.55 -8.75
CA VAL A 48 6.68 -6.84 -10.04
C VAL A 48 6.81 -8.33 -10.24
N LEU A 49 6.35 -8.82 -11.39
CA LEU A 49 6.57 -10.17 -11.90
C LEU A 49 7.67 -10.11 -12.95
N ILE A 50 8.66 -10.99 -12.86
CA ILE A 50 9.66 -11.19 -13.90
C ILE A 50 9.18 -12.27 -14.85
N ASP A 51 8.93 -11.89 -16.09
CA ASP A 51 8.47 -12.78 -17.15
C ASP A 51 9.64 -13.49 -17.86
N SER A 52 10.77 -12.78 -18.05
CA SER A 52 12.03 -13.40 -18.47
C SER A 52 13.22 -12.57 -17.99
N GLY A 53 14.36 -13.25 -17.79
CA GLY A 53 15.56 -12.65 -17.27
C GLY A 53 15.66 -12.68 -15.75
N SER A 54 16.52 -11.83 -15.20
CA SER A 54 16.77 -11.71 -13.76
C SER A 54 17.13 -10.26 -13.42
N ILE A 55 16.74 -9.82 -12.23
CA ILE A 55 17.03 -8.46 -11.77
C ILE A 55 17.17 -8.42 -10.25
N THR A 56 18.08 -7.59 -9.75
CA THR A 56 18.28 -7.36 -8.32
C THR A 56 17.69 -6.02 -7.92
N TYR A 57 16.75 -6.03 -6.98
CA TYR A 57 16.18 -4.86 -6.32
C TYR A 57 16.87 -4.66 -4.98
N LYS A 58 17.07 -3.41 -4.60
CA LYS A 58 17.49 -3.06 -3.24
C LYS A 58 16.30 -2.49 -2.47
N LEU A 59 15.90 -3.19 -1.40
CA LEU A 59 14.76 -2.86 -0.57
C LEU A 59 15.17 -2.88 0.89
N ASP A 60 15.01 -1.75 1.60
CA ASP A 60 15.43 -1.57 3.00
C ASP A 60 16.88 -2.05 3.25
N LEU A 61 17.80 -1.72 2.35
CA LEU A 61 19.22 -2.09 2.36
C LEU A 61 19.52 -3.57 2.05
N GLN A 62 18.52 -4.39 1.74
CA GLN A 62 18.68 -5.76 1.32
C GLN A 62 18.65 -5.88 -0.20
N ASP A 63 19.58 -6.62 -0.75
CA ASP A 63 19.60 -6.95 -2.18
C ASP A 63 18.75 -8.21 -2.39
N ILE A 64 17.69 -8.07 -3.18
CA ILE A 64 16.72 -9.14 -3.47
C ILE A 64 16.79 -9.42 -4.97
N THR A 65 17.32 -10.57 -5.34
CA THR A 65 17.36 -11.02 -6.73
C THR A 65 16.14 -11.86 -7.04
N ILE A 66 15.45 -11.51 -8.11
CA ILE A 66 14.33 -12.29 -8.66
C ILE A 66 14.60 -12.63 -10.11
N SER A 67 14.24 -13.86 -10.47
CA SER A 67 14.41 -14.43 -11.80
C SER A 67 13.04 -14.74 -12.41
N GLU A 68 13.06 -15.27 -13.59
CA GLU A 68 11.88 -15.70 -14.34
C GLU A 68 10.87 -16.49 -13.48
N GLY A 69 9.60 -16.10 -13.54
CA GLY A 69 8.51 -16.65 -12.71
C GLY A 69 8.50 -16.17 -11.28
N GLY A 70 9.54 -15.43 -10.85
CA GLY A 70 9.59 -14.81 -9.54
C GLY A 70 8.86 -13.47 -9.49
N LEU A 71 8.35 -13.15 -8.33
CA LEU A 71 7.65 -11.91 -8.05
C LEU A 71 8.21 -11.27 -6.79
N LEU A 72 8.40 -9.94 -6.83
CA LEU A 72 8.71 -9.12 -5.67
C LEU A 72 7.53 -8.21 -5.36
N PHE A 73 7.22 -8.07 -4.08
CA PHE A 73 6.33 -7.02 -3.61
C PHE A 73 7.00 -6.13 -2.57
N ALA A 74 6.67 -4.86 -2.59
CA ALA A 74 7.14 -3.88 -1.61
C ALA A 74 5.98 -3.03 -1.10
N MET A 75 6.11 -2.56 0.13
CA MET A 75 5.06 -1.85 0.85
C MET A 75 5.38 -0.35 0.97
N PRO A 76 4.36 0.49 1.19
CA PRO A 76 4.58 1.88 1.54
C PRO A 76 5.55 2.03 2.71
N ASN A 77 6.31 3.11 2.68
CA ASN A 77 7.36 3.48 3.64
C ASN A 77 8.69 2.72 3.57
N GLN A 78 8.81 1.66 2.77
CA GLN A 78 10.10 1.01 2.54
C GLN A 78 11.02 1.88 1.68
N ILE A 79 12.34 1.77 1.90
CA ILE A 79 13.35 2.44 1.07
C ILE A 79 13.63 1.55 -0.13
N PHE A 80 13.37 2.08 -1.29
CA PHE A 80 13.54 1.40 -2.57
C PHE A 80 14.60 2.07 -3.42
N VAL A 81 15.56 1.30 -3.89
CA VAL A 81 16.52 1.74 -4.90
C VAL A 81 16.17 1.03 -6.22
N PRO A 82 15.76 1.78 -7.25
CA PRO A 82 15.46 1.18 -8.54
C PRO A 82 16.70 0.51 -9.13
N PRO A 83 16.57 -0.69 -9.67
CA PRO A 83 17.67 -1.36 -10.32
C PRO A 83 17.97 -0.76 -11.70
N VAL A 84 19.19 -0.97 -12.18
CA VAL A 84 19.52 -0.75 -13.59
C VAL A 84 18.89 -1.89 -14.39
N LYS A 85 18.08 -1.57 -15.38
CA LYS A 85 17.47 -2.56 -16.25
C LYS A 85 18.46 -3.06 -17.28
N THR A 86 18.34 -4.34 -17.62
CA THR A 86 19.01 -4.96 -18.77
C THR A 86 18.03 -5.07 -19.94
N ASP A 87 18.52 -5.06 -21.17
CA ASP A 87 17.68 -5.08 -22.37
C ASP A 87 16.88 -6.40 -22.53
N ASP A 88 17.37 -7.49 -21.95
CA ASP A 88 16.73 -8.81 -21.99
C ASP A 88 15.64 -9.02 -20.94
N LEU A 89 15.43 -8.06 -20.04
CA LEU A 89 14.47 -8.19 -18.97
C LEU A 89 13.05 -7.95 -19.46
N LYS A 90 12.17 -8.95 -19.27
CA LYS A 90 10.71 -8.78 -19.43
C LYS A 90 10.02 -8.83 -18.07
N TYR A 91 9.14 -7.89 -17.84
CA TYR A 91 8.44 -7.75 -16.55
C TYR A 91 7.05 -7.14 -16.70
N PHE A 92 6.21 -7.45 -15.72
CA PHE A 92 4.97 -6.74 -15.44
C PHE A 92 5.05 -6.12 -14.06
N LYS A 93 4.54 -4.91 -13.93
CA LYS A 93 4.59 -4.17 -12.67
C LYS A 93 3.28 -3.45 -12.40
N VAL A 94 2.79 -3.52 -11.18
CA VAL A 94 1.65 -2.73 -10.71
C VAL A 94 2.02 -1.93 -9.47
N LEU A 95 1.55 -0.69 -9.43
CA LEU A 95 1.60 0.18 -8.26
C LEU A 95 0.18 0.60 -7.91
N PHE A 96 -0.15 0.58 -6.63
CA PHE A 96 -1.41 1.09 -6.11
C PHE A 96 -1.21 1.62 -4.68
N ASP A 97 -2.00 2.62 -4.31
CA ASP A 97 -1.91 3.21 -2.99
C ASP A 97 -2.81 2.50 -1.96
N GLU A 98 -2.67 2.90 -0.71
CA GLU A 98 -3.43 2.34 0.40
C GLU A 98 -4.93 2.62 0.27
N ASN A 99 -5.31 3.75 -0.35
CA ASN A 99 -6.72 4.08 -0.61
C ASN A 99 -7.34 3.11 -1.62
N THR A 100 -6.60 2.77 -2.67
CA THR A 100 -7.02 1.76 -3.65
C THR A 100 -7.15 0.38 -3.00
N LEU A 101 -6.17 0.00 -2.15
CA LEU A 101 -6.23 -1.26 -1.40
C LEU A 101 -7.44 -1.31 -0.45
N ALA A 102 -7.78 -0.21 0.22
CA ALA A 102 -8.90 -0.11 1.15
C ALA A 102 -10.28 -0.26 0.48
N LEU A 103 -10.37 -0.09 -0.85
CA LEU A 103 -11.60 -0.30 -1.62
C LEU A 103 -11.84 -1.77 -1.97
N LEU A 104 -10.86 -2.64 -1.77
CA LEU A 104 -11.01 -4.06 -2.06
C LEU A 104 -11.85 -4.77 -0.99
N PRO A 105 -12.63 -5.80 -1.37
CA PRO A 105 -13.57 -6.46 -0.46
C PRO A 105 -12.88 -7.31 0.61
N GLN A 106 -11.63 -7.72 0.38
CA GLN A 106 -10.88 -8.59 1.29
C GLN A 106 -9.52 -8.02 1.65
N ARG A 107 -8.96 -8.51 2.76
CA ARG A 107 -7.61 -8.17 3.21
C ARG A 107 -6.62 -9.23 2.74
N PHE A 108 -5.43 -8.79 2.36
CA PHE A 108 -4.36 -9.65 1.85
C PHE A 108 -3.25 -9.75 2.90
N SER A 109 -3.21 -10.89 3.59
CA SER A 109 -2.30 -11.10 4.72
C SER A 109 -0.83 -11.01 4.32
N PHE A 110 -0.45 -11.38 3.10
CA PHE A 110 0.92 -11.27 2.63
C PHE A 110 1.41 -9.81 2.55
N LEU A 111 0.51 -8.85 2.28
CA LEU A 111 0.84 -7.41 2.28
C LEU A 111 0.92 -6.80 3.69
N VAL A 112 0.49 -7.52 4.71
CA VAL A 112 0.50 -7.02 6.10
C VAL A 112 1.73 -7.47 6.86
N ASN A 113 2.38 -8.53 6.38
CA ASN A 113 3.49 -9.17 7.07
C ASN A 113 4.86 -8.75 6.50
N PRO A 114 5.59 -7.81 7.15
CA PRO A 114 6.86 -7.31 6.64
C PRO A 114 8.04 -8.24 6.86
N LEU A 115 7.84 -9.39 7.52
CA LEU A 115 8.94 -10.27 7.95
C LEU A 115 9.09 -11.52 7.10
N ASN A 116 8.08 -11.84 6.34
CA ASN A 116 8.20 -12.94 5.41
C ASN A 116 8.95 -12.46 4.18
N SER A 117 9.52 -13.38 3.45
CA SER A 117 10.11 -13.09 2.16
C SER A 117 9.20 -12.19 1.33
N GLN A 118 9.70 -11.07 0.85
CA GLN A 118 8.95 -10.18 -0.05
C GLN A 118 8.97 -10.70 -1.49
N THR A 119 9.30 -11.97 -1.66
CA THR A 119 9.30 -12.67 -2.93
C THR A 119 8.29 -13.80 -2.92
N ILE A 120 7.69 -14.03 -4.07
CA ILE A 120 6.76 -15.14 -4.32
C ILE A 120 7.27 -15.87 -5.55
N THR A 121 7.38 -17.19 -5.47
CA THR A 121 7.63 -18.04 -6.64
C THR A 121 6.31 -18.63 -7.09
N LEU A 122 5.93 -18.36 -8.34
CA LEU A 122 4.70 -18.88 -8.93
C LEU A 122 5.00 -20.20 -9.66
N ASP A 123 4.11 -21.18 -9.52
CA ASP A 123 4.09 -22.31 -10.44
C ASP A 123 3.63 -21.85 -11.84
N ASN A 124 3.89 -22.68 -12.86
CA ASN A 124 3.59 -22.30 -14.25
C ASN A 124 2.12 -21.92 -14.49
N ALA A 125 1.20 -22.60 -13.84
CA ALA A 125 -0.24 -22.32 -13.99
C ALA A 125 -0.64 -20.99 -13.34
N ALA A 126 -0.13 -20.71 -12.13
CA ALA A 126 -0.35 -19.43 -11.44
C ALA A 126 0.33 -18.28 -12.20
N ARG A 127 1.55 -18.49 -12.72
CA ARG A 127 2.27 -17.52 -13.54
C ARG A 127 1.45 -17.08 -14.75
N GLU A 128 0.90 -18.04 -15.51
CA GLU A 128 0.07 -17.75 -16.67
C GLU A 128 -1.20 -16.96 -16.30
N ARG A 129 -1.86 -17.31 -15.20
CA ARG A 129 -3.05 -16.56 -14.74
C ARG A 129 -2.68 -15.14 -14.33
N VAL A 130 -1.62 -14.98 -13.54
CA VAL A 130 -1.12 -13.67 -13.07
C VAL A 130 -0.71 -12.80 -14.26
N ARG A 131 0.00 -13.35 -15.23
CA ARG A 131 0.39 -12.65 -16.47
C ARG A 131 -0.82 -12.12 -17.22
N LYS A 132 -1.84 -12.97 -17.44
CA LYS A 132 -3.09 -12.54 -18.10
C LYS A 132 -3.81 -11.43 -17.36
N VAL A 133 -3.81 -11.45 -16.03
CA VAL A 133 -4.41 -10.38 -15.23
C VAL A 133 -3.64 -9.07 -15.42
N PHE A 134 -2.32 -9.10 -15.45
CA PHE A 134 -1.50 -7.91 -15.76
C PHE A 134 -1.77 -7.36 -17.16
N GLU A 135 -1.87 -8.22 -18.17
CA GLU A 135 -2.18 -7.84 -19.56
C GLU A 135 -3.54 -7.14 -19.63
N ILE A 136 -4.58 -7.71 -19.01
CA ILE A 136 -5.92 -7.13 -18.98
C ILE A 136 -5.91 -5.79 -18.22
N LEU A 137 -5.27 -5.70 -17.06
CA LEU A 137 -5.15 -4.45 -16.33
C LEU A 137 -4.44 -3.37 -17.16
N ASN A 138 -3.39 -3.74 -17.89
CA ASN A 138 -2.67 -2.82 -18.78
C ASN A 138 -3.58 -2.32 -19.93
N GLN A 139 -4.30 -3.25 -20.57
CA GLN A 139 -5.26 -2.92 -21.62
C GLN A 139 -6.35 -1.95 -21.10
N ILE A 140 -6.98 -2.27 -19.98
CA ILE A 140 -8.06 -1.47 -19.39
C ILE A 140 -7.59 -0.06 -19.02
N LEU A 141 -6.39 0.07 -18.48
CA LEU A 141 -5.88 1.36 -18.00
C LEU A 141 -5.39 2.27 -19.13
N TYR A 142 -4.87 1.72 -20.23
CA TYR A 142 -4.16 2.51 -21.23
C TYR A 142 -4.73 2.43 -22.65
N THR A 143 -5.42 1.37 -23.03
CA THR A 143 -5.95 1.18 -24.39
C THR A 143 -7.41 1.60 -24.49
N ASP A 144 -8.23 1.23 -23.50
CA ASP A 144 -9.64 1.60 -23.47
C ASP A 144 -9.84 2.99 -22.88
N LYS A 145 -9.77 4.02 -23.73
CA LYS A 145 -10.03 5.41 -23.32
C LYS A 145 -11.50 5.70 -22.98
N GLN A 146 -12.42 4.80 -23.32
CA GLN A 146 -13.84 4.94 -23.01
C GLN A 146 -14.19 4.21 -21.72
N LEU A 147 -14.39 5.02 -20.65
CA LEU A 147 -15.18 4.68 -19.45
C LEU A 147 -15.00 3.26 -18.88
N THR A 148 -13.77 2.86 -18.60
CA THR A 148 -13.60 1.63 -17.83
C THR A 148 -14.09 1.89 -16.40
N ASP A 149 -15.03 1.08 -15.97
CA ASP A 149 -15.60 1.15 -14.63
C ASP A 149 -14.50 0.86 -13.59
N SER A 150 -14.40 1.72 -12.58
CA SER A 150 -13.47 1.53 -11.47
C SER A 150 -13.69 0.19 -10.76
N GLU A 151 -14.93 -0.32 -10.75
CA GLU A 151 -15.25 -1.63 -10.19
C GLU A 151 -14.57 -2.77 -10.95
N ILE A 152 -14.45 -2.66 -12.29
CA ILE A 152 -13.72 -3.65 -13.10
C ILE A 152 -12.23 -3.64 -12.78
N ILE A 153 -11.63 -2.45 -12.67
CA ILE A 153 -10.21 -2.30 -12.29
C ILE A 153 -9.97 -2.92 -10.91
N LEU A 154 -10.83 -2.62 -9.94
CA LEU A 154 -10.75 -3.18 -8.59
C LEU A 154 -10.96 -4.69 -8.58
N ALA A 155 -11.86 -5.23 -9.41
CA ALA A 155 -12.07 -6.68 -9.54
C ALA A 155 -10.81 -7.40 -10.05
N TYR A 156 -10.14 -6.87 -11.07
CA TYR A 156 -8.88 -7.44 -11.55
C TYR A 156 -7.73 -7.26 -10.58
N LEU A 157 -7.64 -6.13 -9.88
CA LEU A 157 -6.65 -5.96 -8.80
C LEU A 157 -6.90 -6.96 -7.66
N ASN A 158 -8.16 -7.14 -7.26
CA ASN A 158 -8.54 -8.13 -6.25
C ASN A 158 -8.19 -9.56 -6.68
N LEU A 159 -8.43 -9.91 -7.94
CA LEU A 159 -8.05 -11.22 -8.50
C LEU A 159 -6.53 -11.41 -8.46
N LEU A 160 -5.77 -10.42 -8.91
CA LEU A 160 -4.30 -10.45 -8.85
C LEU A 160 -3.81 -10.72 -7.42
N LEU A 161 -4.28 -9.92 -6.47
CA LEU A 161 -3.85 -10.05 -5.07
C LEU A 161 -4.31 -11.37 -4.43
N SER A 162 -5.45 -11.92 -4.86
CA SER A 162 -5.93 -13.23 -4.41
C SER A 162 -5.03 -14.37 -4.90
N GLU A 163 -4.63 -14.35 -6.16
CA GLU A 163 -3.68 -15.32 -6.72
C GLU A 163 -2.33 -15.26 -5.98
N LEU A 164 -1.83 -14.04 -5.74
CA LEU A 164 -0.56 -13.85 -5.03
C LEU A 164 -0.65 -14.28 -3.57
N ASN A 165 -1.74 -13.98 -2.89
CA ASN A 165 -1.97 -14.42 -1.51
C ASN A 165 -2.02 -15.94 -1.41
N SER A 166 -2.69 -16.60 -2.35
CA SER A 166 -2.74 -18.07 -2.42
C SER A 166 -1.35 -18.68 -2.67
N ALA A 167 -0.60 -18.13 -3.63
CA ALA A 167 0.76 -18.61 -3.96
C ALA A 167 1.74 -18.40 -2.80
N TYR A 168 1.64 -17.27 -2.12
CA TYR A 168 2.50 -16.93 -0.99
C TYR A 168 2.39 -17.96 0.14
N PHE A 169 1.18 -18.27 0.57
CA PHE A 169 0.95 -19.21 1.67
C PHE A 169 1.07 -20.69 1.24
N LYS A 170 1.03 -21.00 -0.05
CA LYS A 170 1.26 -22.37 -0.55
C LYS A 170 2.71 -22.80 -0.46
N ASN A 171 3.64 -21.87 -0.66
CA ASN A 171 5.08 -22.14 -0.69
C ASN A 171 5.79 -21.90 0.65
N GLU A 172 5.16 -21.18 1.55
CA GLU A 172 5.60 -21.06 2.93
C GLU A 172 4.91 -22.17 3.74
N PRO A 173 5.64 -23.14 4.29
CA PRO A 173 5.07 -23.91 5.37
C PRO A 173 4.64 -22.86 6.39
N VAL A 174 3.38 -22.91 6.83
CA VAL A 174 2.86 -22.09 7.92
C VAL A 174 3.71 -22.41 9.14
N THR A 175 4.88 -21.82 9.18
CA THR A 175 5.72 -21.84 10.37
C THR A 175 5.07 -20.82 11.30
N ILE A 176 3.98 -21.26 11.92
CA ILE A 176 3.31 -20.63 13.08
C ILE A 176 4.29 -20.40 14.22
N LEU A 177 5.60 -20.47 13.98
CA LEU A 177 6.64 -20.55 15.00
C LEU A 177 7.26 -19.21 15.37
N ASN A 178 6.89 -18.10 14.73
CA ASN A 178 7.29 -16.81 15.29
C ASN A 178 6.10 -16.16 15.99
N THR A 179 5.91 -16.52 17.26
CA THR A 179 4.87 -15.98 18.15
C THR A 179 4.90 -14.44 18.15
N ASN A 180 6.08 -13.85 18.03
CA ASN A 180 6.26 -12.39 18.00
C ASN A 180 5.70 -11.79 16.70
N LEU A 181 5.89 -12.45 15.57
CA LEU A 181 5.34 -11.99 14.31
C LEU A 181 3.81 -12.02 14.31
N SER A 182 3.23 -13.14 14.75
CA SER A 182 1.78 -13.26 14.89
C SER A 182 1.23 -12.13 15.77
N LYS A 183 1.89 -11.84 16.89
CA LYS A 183 1.52 -10.75 17.80
C LYS A 183 1.66 -9.37 17.15
N PHE A 184 2.66 -9.15 16.30
CA PHE A 184 2.78 -7.90 15.56
C PHE A 184 1.67 -7.73 14.50
N VAL A 185 1.30 -8.81 13.80
CA VAL A 185 0.16 -8.81 12.88
C VAL A 185 -1.15 -8.54 13.63
N GLU A 186 -1.38 -9.20 14.77
CA GLU A 186 -2.53 -8.93 15.64
C GLU A 186 -2.56 -7.46 16.09
N PHE A 187 -1.41 -6.89 16.49
CA PHE A 187 -1.26 -5.47 16.81
C PHE A 187 -1.71 -4.58 15.65
N LYS A 188 -1.19 -4.81 14.44
CA LYS A 188 -1.57 -4.03 13.25
C LYS A 188 -3.07 -4.13 12.96
N LEU A 189 -3.63 -5.33 13.00
CA LEU A 189 -5.07 -5.54 12.79
C LEU A 189 -5.92 -4.80 13.83
N MET A 190 -5.48 -4.82 15.08
CA MET A 190 -6.17 -4.09 16.15
C MET A 190 -6.10 -2.58 15.94
N VAL A 191 -4.94 -2.04 15.55
CA VAL A 191 -4.79 -0.62 15.21
C VAL A 191 -5.73 -0.25 14.04
N GLU A 192 -5.81 -1.06 12.98
CA GLU A 192 -6.68 -0.78 11.85
C GLU A 192 -8.18 -0.84 12.20
N THR A 193 -8.57 -1.77 13.06
CA THR A 193 -9.98 -1.96 13.42
C THR A 193 -10.48 -0.97 14.48
N GLN A 194 -9.59 -0.48 15.34
CA GLN A 194 -9.94 0.41 16.46
C GLN A 194 -9.26 1.78 16.35
N LEU A 195 -8.90 2.18 15.14
CA LEU A 195 -8.09 3.39 14.89
C LEU A 195 -8.71 4.65 15.48
N THR A 196 -10.02 4.83 15.30
CA THR A 196 -10.75 6.01 15.78
C THR A 196 -11.16 5.94 17.25
N GLU A 197 -11.15 4.74 17.83
CA GLU A 197 -11.40 4.57 19.28
C GLU A 197 -10.17 4.99 20.10
N GLN A 198 -9.01 5.09 19.48
CA GLN A 198 -7.73 5.46 20.08
C GLN A 198 -7.43 4.71 21.40
N PRO A 199 -7.46 3.37 21.41
CA PRO A 199 -7.18 2.62 22.62
C PRO A 199 -5.78 2.95 23.14
N SER A 200 -5.62 2.99 24.47
CA SER A 200 -4.31 3.21 25.08
C SER A 200 -3.34 2.08 24.71
N ILE A 201 -2.04 2.37 24.71
CA ILE A 201 -1.02 1.35 24.44
C ILE A 201 -1.08 0.21 25.48
N ASN A 202 -1.46 0.53 26.71
CA ASN A 202 -1.68 -0.49 27.75
C ASN A 202 -2.85 -1.40 27.41
N THR A 203 -3.97 -0.84 26.97
CA THR A 203 -5.15 -1.61 26.54
C THR A 203 -4.83 -2.52 25.35
N ILE A 204 -4.04 -2.03 24.40
CA ILE A 204 -3.58 -2.84 23.26
C ILE A 204 -2.70 -3.98 23.74
N ALA A 205 -1.74 -3.71 24.64
CA ALA A 205 -0.86 -4.72 25.19
C ALA A 205 -1.63 -5.82 25.94
N GLU A 206 -2.59 -5.44 26.78
CA GLU A 206 -3.48 -6.37 27.49
C GLU A 206 -4.27 -7.27 26.54
N LYS A 207 -4.91 -6.70 25.51
CA LYS A 207 -5.66 -7.46 24.50
C LYS A 207 -4.78 -8.46 23.73
N LEU A 208 -3.51 -8.15 23.57
CA LEU A 208 -2.52 -9.03 22.92
C LEU A 208 -1.86 -10.03 23.88
N ALA A 209 -2.25 -10.05 25.16
CA ALA A 209 -1.60 -10.83 26.21
C ALA A 209 -0.09 -10.54 26.30
N LEU A 210 0.30 -9.26 26.20
CA LEU A 210 1.67 -8.77 26.30
C LEU A 210 1.79 -7.75 27.43
N THR A 211 2.99 -7.65 28.00
CA THR A 211 3.32 -6.46 28.80
C THR A 211 3.54 -5.26 27.88
N THR A 212 3.33 -4.05 28.39
CA THR A 212 3.58 -2.81 27.61
C THR A 212 5.02 -2.77 27.09
N ASN A 213 6.01 -3.17 27.90
CA ASN A 213 7.41 -3.21 27.48
C ASN A 213 7.65 -4.24 26.35
N SER A 214 6.98 -5.40 26.42
CA SER A 214 7.06 -6.41 25.37
C SER A 214 6.45 -5.89 24.06
N LEU A 215 5.31 -5.17 24.14
CA LEU A 215 4.70 -4.54 22.98
C LEU A 215 5.61 -3.45 22.38
N TYR A 216 6.26 -2.62 23.21
CA TYR A 216 7.19 -1.60 22.70
C TYR A 216 8.37 -2.24 21.96
N ARG A 217 8.97 -3.28 22.53
CA ARG A 217 10.07 -4.01 21.89
C ARG A 217 9.62 -4.66 20.59
N LEU A 218 8.47 -5.34 20.61
CA LEU A 218 7.86 -5.99 19.46
C LEU A 218 7.63 -5.00 18.31
N VAL A 219 6.91 -3.92 18.56
CA VAL A 219 6.56 -2.96 17.51
C VAL A 219 7.79 -2.25 16.99
N LYS A 220 8.76 -1.91 17.86
CA LYS A 220 10.01 -1.30 17.43
C LYS A 220 10.87 -2.23 16.57
N GLU A 221 10.92 -3.51 16.91
CA GLU A 221 11.62 -4.54 16.15
C GLU A 221 11.08 -4.63 14.72
N TYR A 222 9.74 -4.65 14.56
CA TYR A 222 9.10 -4.92 13.29
C TYR A 222 8.70 -3.69 12.47
N SER A 223 8.51 -2.54 13.09
CA SER A 223 8.13 -1.30 12.40
C SER A 223 9.20 -0.21 12.44
N GLY A 224 10.26 -0.39 13.21
CA GLY A 224 11.27 0.64 13.45
C GLY A 224 10.79 1.81 14.33
N THR A 225 9.51 1.85 14.71
CA THR A 225 8.88 2.96 15.45
C THR A 225 8.31 2.49 16.79
N SER A 226 7.99 3.43 17.69
CA SER A 226 7.25 3.08 18.90
C SER A 226 5.78 2.73 18.57
N PRO A 227 5.08 1.93 19.43
CA PRO A 227 3.64 1.68 19.25
C PRO A 227 2.82 2.95 19.17
N LYS A 228 3.15 3.96 19.96
CA LYS A 228 2.47 5.26 19.96
C LYS A 228 2.66 5.99 18.64
N ASP A 229 3.89 6.03 18.13
CA ASP A 229 4.17 6.68 16.85
C ASP A 229 3.53 5.91 15.70
N PHE A 230 3.51 4.57 15.77
CA PHE A 230 2.83 3.73 14.78
C PHE A 230 1.34 4.09 14.68
N VAL A 231 0.61 4.09 15.82
CA VAL A 231 -0.81 4.47 15.87
C VAL A 231 -1.02 5.91 15.40
N THR A 232 -0.17 6.84 15.86
CA THR A 232 -0.25 8.25 15.45
C THR A 232 -0.08 8.41 13.95
N ASN A 233 0.91 7.76 13.35
CA ASN A 233 1.15 7.82 11.91
C ASN A 233 -0.05 7.27 11.13
N ARG A 234 -0.64 6.17 11.59
CA ARG A 234 -1.86 5.61 10.97
C ARG A 234 -3.05 6.56 11.06
N LEU A 235 -3.27 7.20 12.22
CA LEU A 235 -4.29 8.23 12.38
C LEU A 235 -4.07 9.40 11.42
N MET A 236 -2.83 9.86 11.24
CA MET A 236 -2.53 10.97 10.34
C MET A 236 -2.70 10.59 8.86
N ILE A 237 -2.43 9.36 8.49
CA ILE A 237 -2.76 8.85 7.13
C ILE A 237 -4.27 8.86 6.92
N GLU A 238 -5.04 8.38 7.89
CA GLU A 238 -6.50 8.39 7.83
C GLU A 238 -7.06 9.83 7.79
N ALA A 239 -6.48 10.75 8.57
CA ALA A 239 -6.82 12.16 8.54
C ALA A 239 -6.61 12.77 7.14
N GLN A 240 -5.45 12.50 6.52
CA GLN A 240 -5.15 12.98 5.17
C GLN A 240 -6.12 12.40 4.14
N ARG A 241 -6.52 11.13 4.29
CA ARG A 241 -7.51 10.48 3.44
C ARG A 241 -8.87 11.17 3.55
N LYS A 242 -9.36 11.36 4.78
CA LYS A 242 -10.66 12.02 5.01
C LYS A 242 -10.65 13.47 4.54
N LEU A 243 -9.59 14.23 4.79
CA LEU A 243 -9.43 15.60 4.27
C LEU A 243 -9.49 15.67 2.74
N ARG A 244 -9.01 14.64 2.07
CA ARG A 244 -9.01 14.59 0.61
C ARG A 244 -10.37 14.25 0.00
N TYR A 245 -11.17 13.44 0.70
CA TYR A 245 -12.35 12.79 0.14
C TYR A 245 -13.67 13.10 0.85
N SER A 246 -13.63 13.92 1.90
CA SER A 246 -14.84 14.41 2.60
C SER A 246 -14.82 15.93 2.70
N ASN A 247 -16.00 16.52 2.82
CA ASN A 247 -16.17 17.97 3.04
C ASN A 247 -16.23 18.31 4.54
N LEU A 248 -15.57 17.55 5.38
CA LEU A 248 -15.55 17.76 6.82
C LEU A 248 -14.73 19.00 7.19
N SER A 249 -15.22 19.79 8.13
CA SER A 249 -14.41 20.80 8.79
C SER A 249 -13.30 20.13 9.62
N VAL A 250 -12.24 20.87 9.92
CA VAL A 250 -11.14 20.39 10.77
C VAL A 250 -11.63 19.89 12.12
N LYS A 251 -12.64 20.56 12.67
CA LYS A 251 -13.25 20.21 13.97
C LYS A 251 -14.04 18.90 13.90
N GLU A 252 -14.86 18.74 12.87
CA GLU A 252 -15.61 17.48 12.63
C GLU A 252 -14.66 16.31 12.39
N LEU A 253 -13.62 16.53 11.57
CA LEU A 253 -12.61 15.51 11.32
C LEU A 253 -11.89 15.08 12.61
N ALA A 254 -11.51 16.02 13.47
CA ALA A 254 -10.86 15.70 14.73
C ALA A 254 -11.74 14.79 15.60
N TYR A 255 -13.03 15.14 15.74
CA TYR A 255 -13.97 14.31 16.51
C TYR A 255 -14.20 12.93 15.86
N GLU A 256 -14.33 12.87 14.55
CA GLU A 256 -14.52 11.61 13.83
C GLU A 256 -13.31 10.67 13.95
N LEU A 257 -12.12 11.24 14.12
CA LEU A 257 -10.89 10.49 14.38
C LEU A 257 -10.69 10.18 15.87
N GLY A 258 -11.64 10.52 16.74
CA GLY A 258 -11.60 10.24 18.17
C GLY A 258 -10.78 11.22 19.00
N PHE A 259 -10.47 12.42 18.48
CA PHE A 259 -9.82 13.48 19.25
C PHE A 259 -10.85 14.31 20.01
N ASN A 260 -10.64 14.51 21.30
CA ASN A 260 -11.49 15.41 22.11
C ASN A 260 -11.13 16.90 21.95
N ASP A 261 -9.91 17.20 21.45
CA ASP A 261 -9.38 18.54 21.26
C ASP A 261 -8.92 18.74 19.80
N PRO A 262 -9.68 19.51 18.98
CA PRO A 262 -9.31 19.81 17.60
C PRO A 262 -8.00 20.59 17.46
N ASP A 263 -7.61 21.40 18.45
CA ASP A 263 -6.35 22.14 18.42
C ASP A 263 -5.16 21.20 18.65
N TYR A 264 -5.33 20.22 19.55
CA TYR A 264 -4.36 19.16 19.72
C TYR A 264 -4.19 18.33 18.43
N PHE A 265 -5.30 17.96 17.80
CA PHE A 265 -5.28 17.29 16.50
C PHE A 265 -4.50 18.09 15.47
N SER A 266 -4.79 19.39 15.33
CA SER A 266 -4.14 20.28 14.34
C SER A 266 -2.62 20.37 14.57
N ARG A 267 -2.18 20.49 15.83
CA ARG A 267 -0.74 20.49 16.20
C ARG A 267 -0.10 19.15 15.87
N LEU A 268 -0.76 18.03 16.17
CA LEU A 268 -0.27 16.68 15.89
C LEU A 268 -0.18 16.42 14.40
N PHE A 269 -1.18 16.86 13.63
CA PHE A 269 -1.21 16.76 12.17
C PHE A 269 -0.01 17.52 11.56
N LYS A 270 0.20 18.76 11.96
CA LYS A 270 1.34 19.57 11.49
C LYS A 270 2.68 18.93 11.86
N LYS A 271 2.81 18.40 13.08
CA LYS A 271 4.03 17.71 13.53
C LYS A 271 4.32 16.46 12.68
N SER A 272 3.30 15.66 12.35
CA SER A 272 3.45 14.40 11.66
C SER A 272 3.59 14.54 10.14
N THR A 273 2.92 15.54 9.54
CA THR A 273 2.88 15.72 8.08
C THR A 273 3.78 16.83 7.56
N GLY A 274 4.30 17.69 8.47
CA GLY A 274 5.07 18.88 8.13
C GLY A 274 4.22 20.06 7.60
N LYS A 275 2.89 19.88 7.42
CA LYS A 275 1.98 20.90 6.89
C LYS A 275 0.83 21.13 7.86
N SER A 276 0.32 22.38 7.95
CA SER A 276 -0.96 22.61 8.62
C SER A 276 -2.09 21.93 7.83
N VAL A 277 -3.24 21.72 8.49
CA VAL A 277 -4.42 21.16 7.81
C VAL A 277 -4.86 22.07 6.65
N SER A 278 -4.83 23.38 6.83
CA SER A 278 -5.17 24.37 5.80
C SER A 278 -4.19 24.31 4.62
N ASP A 279 -2.88 24.29 4.89
CA ASP A 279 -1.85 24.17 3.83
C ASP A 279 -1.99 22.85 3.07
N PHE A 280 -2.35 21.78 3.77
CA PHE A 280 -2.59 20.48 3.16
C PHE A 280 -3.77 20.53 2.19
N LEU A 281 -4.88 21.15 2.55
CA LEU A 281 -6.05 21.35 1.70
C LEU A 281 -5.71 22.25 0.48
N HIS A 282 -5.09 23.42 0.72
CA HIS A 282 -4.71 24.33 -0.37
C HIS A 282 -3.70 23.72 -1.36
N SER A 283 -2.78 22.88 -0.87
CA SER A 283 -1.83 22.20 -1.78
C SER A 283 -2.50 21.16 -2.69
N GLN A 284 -3.77 20.83 -2.44
CA GLN A 284 -4.56 19.90 -3.26
C GLN A 284 -5.39 20.65 -4.32
N ASP A 285 -5.89 21.85 -4.00
CA ASP A 285 -6.61 22.69 -4.95
C ASP A 285 -5.71 23.15 -6.11
N LEU A 286 -4.40 23.30 -5.86
CA LEU A 286 -3.40 23.67 -6.87
C LEU A 286 -2.94 22.51 -7.76
N SER A 287 -3.22 21.25 -7.38
CA SER A 287 -2.89 20.06 -8.18
C SER A 287 -4.07 19.55 -9.00
N GLY A 288 -5.19 20.24 -8.97
CA GLY A 288 -6.44 19.95 -9.68
C GLY A 288 -6.79 20.94 -10.80
N LYS A 289 -5.82 21.81 -11.20
CA LYS A 289 -5.95 22.67 -12.39
C LYS A 289 -5.07 22.20 -13.52
#